data_b6ee5dfaf4c59102ad37bc37f8fdf5be
#
_entry.id   b6ee5dfaf4c59102ad37bc37f8fdf5be
#
_cell.length_a   1.000
_cell.length_b   1.000
_cell.length_c   1.000
_cell.angle_alpha   90.00
_cell.angle_beta   90.00
_cell.angle_gamma   90.00
#
_symmetry.space_group_name_H-M   'P 1'
#
loop_
_entity.id
_entity.type
_entity.pdbx_description
1 polymer ?
#
loop_
_entity_poly.entity_id
_entity_poly.type
_entity_poly.pdbx_seq_one_letter_code
_entity_poly.pdbx_strand_id
1 'polypeptide(L)'
;MPRIAIAGFQHETNVFGATPADMTAFEIADSFPAFLRGAAVLSGTEGSTLPIAGFARAAAEDSSTELHPVLWCSAEPSAQVTDDAYQAISTEILNGIRDAGAIDGIYLDLHGAMVTDGLEDGEGQLLALVRQQVGPDMPLVASLDMHANITPQMVANADALTIFRTYPHLDMAETGARAFAALQMLMNGVRLHKLCRHLPYIIPLHAQHTGSPPCDAIYADVASIENTPGQWADLGIGFPLSDIYHTGPCLVAYGQDEVTLQQVFDRLYDRICAAESAFESRLWDPAAAVTQAMAETQPVILADVQDNAGAGAPSDNTDILAALVNAGAARALVGMLDDAATADKAHATGVGGHFEAGLGAGTGLPSTPLHARFEVMALSDGCFPFTGEMYAGCIANTGPTAWLRIDGSRQIDVVVSSIRCQALDQAVFRHLGIRLEDYAILSVKSTVHYIADFAALASLPVSYTHLTLPTKLEV
;
A
#
# COMPACT_ATOMS: atom_id res chain seq x y z
N MET A 1 -24.74 -26.13 0.61
CA MET A 1 -23.44 -25.47 0.41
C MET A 1 -23.53 -24.11 1.07
N PRO A 2 -22.63 -23.78 1.98
CA PRO A 2 -22.56 -22.43 2.53
C PRO A 2 -22.37 -21.43 1.39
N ARG A 3 -23.06 -20.30 1.49
CA ARG A 3 -23.01 -19.22 0.51
C ARG A 3 -22.44 -17.96 1.16
N ILE A 4 -21.33 -17.45 0.59
CA ILE A 4 -20.58 -16.33 1.17
C ILE A 4 -20.67 -15.14 0.21
N ALA A 5 -21.14 -13.98 0.70
CA ALA A 5 -21.01 -12.72 -0.02
C ALA A 5 -19.60 -12.16 0.15
N ILE A 6 -18.98 -11.73 -0.96
CA ILE A 6 -17.66 -11.13 -0.94
C ILE A 6 -17.65 -9.77 -1.63
N ALA A 7 -16.98 -8.79 -1.02
CA ALA A 7 -16.76 -7.47 -1.61
C ALA A 7 -15.39 -6.92 -1.19
N GLY A 8 -14.90 -5.90 -1.93
CA GLY A 8 -13.70 -5.17 -1.56
C GLY A 8 -13.84 -3.68 -1.85
N PHE A 9 -13.35 -2.86 -0.92
CA PHE A 9 -13.30 -1.41 -1.05
C PHE A 9 -12.04 -0.91 -0.34
N GLN A 10 -10.99 -0.61 -1.10
CA GLN A 10 -9.68 -0.30 -0.56
C GLN A 10 -9.24 1.12 -0.91
N HIS A 11 -8.74 1.83 0.10
CA HIS A 11 -8.03 3.09 -0.05
C HIS A 11 -7.17 3.38 1.19
N GLU A 12 -5.95 3.82 0.99
CA GLU A 12 -5.06 4.33 2.03
C GLU A 12 -5.04 5.85 1.97
N THR A 13 -5.57 6.51 2.98
CA THR A 13 -5.74 7.96 2.97
C THR A 13 -4.57 8.66 3.65
N ASN A 14 -3.87 9.48 2.87
CA ASN A 14 -2.93 10.48 3.37
C ASN A 14 -3.62 11.84 3.41
N VAL A 15 -4.04 12.31 4.58
CA VAL A 15 -4.75 13.60 4.71
C VAL A 15 -3.92 14.82 4.33
N PHE A 16 -2.61 14.67 4.17
CA PHE A 16 -1.69 15.70 3.66
C PHE A 16 -1.51 15.64 2.14
N GLY A 17 -2.16 14.68 1.49
CA GLY A 17 -2.15 14.52 0.03
C GLY A 17 -2.85 15.67 -0.68
N ALA A 18 -2.56 15.86 -1.97
CA ALA A 18 -3.09 16.98 -2.74
C ALA A 18 -4.41 16.66 -3.46
N THR A 19 -4.64 15.40 -3.81
CA THR A 19 -5.75 15.00 -4.69
C THR A 19 -6.69 14.05 -3.95
N PRO A 20 -7.98 14.42 -3.76
CA PRO A 20 -8.99 13.52 -3.19
C PRO A 20 -9.25 12.31 -4.09
N ALA A 21 -9.64 11.19 -3.47
CA ALA A 21 -10.13 10.02 -4.19
C ALA A 21 -11.64 10.17 -4.45
N ASP A 22 -12.02 10.62 -5.63
CA ASP A 22 -13.39 10.63 -6.10
C ASP A 22 -13.78 9.31 -6.78
N MET A 23 -14.99 9.20 -7.29
CA MET A 23 -15.45 7.98 -7.98
C MET A 23 -14.58 7.62 -9.17
N THR A 24 -14.02 8.62 -9.86
CA THR A 24 -13.15 8.40 -11.03
C THR A 24 -11.87 7.69 -10.62
N ALA A 25 -11.31 8.00 -9.44
CA ALA A 25 -10.13 7.33 -8.93
C ALA A 25 -10.34 5.82 -8.74
N PHE A 26 -11.54 5.40 -8.34
CA PHE A 26 -11.88 3.97 -8.19
C PHE A 26 -12.24 3.28 -9.51
N GLU A 27 -12.57 4.05 -10.57
CA GLU A 27 -12.91 3.51 -11.89
C GLU A 27 -11.69 3.32 -12.81
N ILE A 28 -10.56 3.91 -12.48
CA ILE A 28 -9.32 3.80 -13.24
C ILE A 28 -8.61 2.50 -12.86
N ALA A 29 -8.15 1.74 -13.87
CA ALA A 29 -7.13 0.73 -13.65
C ALA A 29 -5.78 1.46 -13.52
N ASP A 30 -5.09 1.23 -12.42
CA ASP A 30 -3.76 1.79 -12.11
C ASP A 30 -2.76 0.65 -11.83
N SER A 31 -2.35 0.46 -10.57
CA SER A 31 -1.61 -0.74 -10.14
C SER A 31 -2.50 -1.97 -9.98
N PHE A 32 -3.81 -1.77 -9.90
CA PHE A 32 -4.83 -2.80 -9.69
C PHE A 32 -5.90 -2.76 -10.79
N PRO A 33 -6.76 -3.81 -10.88
CA PRO A 33 -7.88 -3.79 -11.80
C PRO A 33 -8.82 -2.61 -11.56
N ALA A 34 -9.42 -2.10 -12.63
CA ALA A 34 -10.53 -1.15 -12.55
C ALA A 34 -11.70 -1.73 -11.76
N PHE A 35 -12.68 -0.88 -11.42
CA PHE A 35 -13.88 -1.25 -10.67
C PHE A 35 -14.55 -2.53 -11.21
N LEU A 36 -14.59 -3.58 -10.42
CA LEU A 36 -15.15 -4.90 -10.78
C LEU A 36 -16.51 -5.12 -10.11
N ARG A 37 -17.46 -5.75 -10.83
CA ARG A 37 -18.80 -6.05 -10.33
C ARG A 37 -19.20 -7.49 -10.63
N GLY A 38 -19.92 -8.11 -9.69
CA GLY A 38 -20.44 -9.47 -9.84
C GLY A 38 -19.35 -10.48 -10.21
N ALA A 39 -19.59 -11.34 -11.17
CA ALA A 39 -18.63 -12.39 -11.56
C ALA A 39 -17.25 -11.86 -12.00
N ALA A 40 -17.18 -10.59 -12.46
CA ALA A 40 -15.91 -9.98 -12.83
C ALA A 40 -14.95 -9.80 -11.64
N VAL A 41 -15.44 -9.77 -10.40
CA VAL A 41 -14.58 -9.74 -9.21
C VAL A 41 -13.66 -10.97 -9.19
N LEU A 42 -14.21 -12.16 -9.39
CA LEU A 42 -13.42 -13.40 -9.39
C LEU A 42 -12.49 -13.48 -10.60
N SER A 43 -12.99 -13.22 -11.80
CA SER A 43 -12.17 -13.35 -13.03
C SER A 43 -11.14 -12.21 -13.16
N GLY A 44 -11.44 -11.00 -12.64
CA GLY A 44 -10.54 -9.86 -12.74
C GLY A 44 -9.43 -9.86 -11.68
N THR A 45 -9.58 -10.66 -10.62
CA THR A 45 -8.55 -10.82 -9.56
C THR A 45 -7.85 -12.17 -9.60
N GLU A 46 -8.29 -13.08 -10.49
CA GLU A 46 -7.72 -14.43 -10.62
C GLU A 46 -6.22 -14.38 -10.91
N GLY A 47 -5.45 -15.15 -10.16
CA GLY A 47 -4.00 -15.24 -10.31
C GLY A 47 -3.22 -14.07 -9.68
N SER A 48 -3.91 -13.05 -9.16
CA SER A 48 -3.26 -11.96 -8.43
C SER A 48 -2.91 -12.34 -6.99
N THR A 49 -2.10 -11.49 -6.35
CA THR A 49 -1.76 -11.57 -4.93
C THR A 49 -2.76 -10.87 -4.02
N LEU A 50 -3.83 -10.28 -4.55
CA LEU A 50 -4.84 -9.57 -3.76
C LEU A 50 -5.50 -10.47 -2.71
N PRO A 51 -5.88 -9.94 -1.53
CA PRO A 51 -6.52 -10.73 -0.47
C PRO A 51 -7.81 -11.41 -0.94
N ILE A 52 -8.64 -10.72 -1.72
CA ILE A 52 -9.88 -11.29 -2.27
C ILE A 52 -9.59 -12.49 -3.19
N ALA A 53 -8.49 -12.47 -3.95
CA ALA A 53 -8.06 -13.60 -4.78
C ALA A 53 -7.57 -14.77 -3.91
N GLY A 54 -6.86 -14.48 -2.82
CA GLY A 54 -6.43 -15.47 -1.83
C GLY A 54 -7.61 -16.14 -1.14
N PHE A 55 -8.60 -15.34 -0.73
CA PHE A 55 -9.87 -15.83 -0.17
C PHE A 55 -10.61 -16.73 -1.16
N ALA A 56 -10.77 -16.27 -2.40
CA ALA A 56 -11.47 -17.03 -3.45
C ALA A 56 -10.77 -18.37 -3.78
N ARG A 57 -9.44 -18.39 -3.78
CA ARG A 57 -8.64 -19.62 -3.97
C ARG A 57 -8.89 -20.62 -2.85
N ALA A 58 -8.81 -20.16 -1.58
CA ALA A 58 -9.06 -21.00 -0.42
C ALA A 58 -10.50 -21.56 -0.41
N ALA A 59 -11.47 -20.74 -0.82
CA ALA A 59 -12.86 -21.17 -0.97
C ALA A 59 -13.06 -22.21 -2.12
N ALA A 60 -12.29 -22.10 -3.20
CA ALA A 60 -12.35 -23.04 -4.31
C ALA A 60 -11.76 -24.43 -3.94
N GLU A 61 -10.78 -24.47 -3.04
CA GLU A 61 -10.25 -25.73 -2.49
C GLU A 61 -11.27 -26.44 -1.62
N ASP A 62 -12.19 -25.70 -1.00
CA ASP A 62 -13.37 -26.23 -0.30
C ASP A 62 -14.54 -26.37 -1.29
N SER A 63 -14.65 -27.52 -1.94
CA SER A 63 -15.71 -27.80 -2.94
C SER A 63 -17.15 -27.68 -2.39
N SER A 64 -17.31 -27.38 -1.11
CA SER A 64 -18.60 -27.20 -0.45
C SER A 64 -19.09 -25.76 -0.37
N THR A 65 -18.27 -24.76 -0.76
CA THR A 65 -18.57 -23.33 -0.59
C THR A 65 -18.92 -22.66 -1.92
N GLU A 66 -19.96 -21.82 -1.92
CA GLU A 66 -20.36 -20.95 -3.04
C GLU A 66 -20.04 -19.49 -2.71
N LEU A 67 -19.33 -18.80 -3.60
CA LEU A 67 -19.07 -17.36 -3.47
C LEU A 67 -20.12 -16.56 -4.26
N HIS A 68 -20.62 -15.50 -3.61
CA HIS A 68 -21.45 -14.47 -4.24
C HIS A 68 -20.65 -13.15 -4.30
N PRO A 69 -19.94 -12.90 -5.41
CA PRO A 69 -19.17 -11.69 -5.55
C PRO A 69 -20.09 -10.49 -5.80
N VAL A 70 -19.88 -9.40 -5.04
CA VAL A 70 -20.63 -8.15 -5.13
C VAL A 70 -19.87 -7.14 -5.99
N LEU A 71 -18.81 -6.58 -5.45
CA LEU A 71 -17.90 -5.68 -6.14
C LEU A 71 -16.49 -5.75 -5.52
N TRP A 72 -15.51 -5.26 -6.28
CA TRP A 72 -14.18 -4.95 -5.77
C TRP A 72 -13.65 -3.68 -6.46
N CYS A 73 -13.12 -2.76 -5.69
CA CYS A 73 -12.47 -1.56 -6.19
C CYS A 73 -11.35 -1.10 -5.24
N SER A 74 -10.37 -0.44 -5.81
CA SER A 74 -9.29 0.23 -5.12
C SER A 74 -8.98 1.54 -5.83
N ALA A 75 -8.42 2.50 -5.11
CA ALA A 75 -7.77 3.65 -5.70
C ALA A 75 -6.37 3.78 -5.11
N GLU A 76 -5.40 4.22 -5.92
CA GLU A 76 -4.04 4.52 -5.42
C GLU A 76 -4.10 5.44 -4.20
N PRO A 77 -3.28 5.20 -3.17
CA PRO A 77 -3.26 6.04 -1.97
C PRO A 77 -3.18 7.52 -2.31
N SER A 78 -4.04 8.34 -1.71
CA SER A 78 -4.18 9.77 -2.01
C SER A 78 -4.79 10.53 -0.84
N ALA A 79 -5.32 11.74 -1.03
CA ALA A 79 -6.07 12.45 0.00
C ALA A 79 -7.39 11.74 0.32
N GLN A 80 -8.27 12.38 1.08
CA GLN A 80 -9.51 11.78 1.57
C GLN A 80 -10.38 11.26 0.42
N VAL A 81 -11.09 10.15 0.68
CA VAL A 81 -12.17 9.69 -0.19
C VAL A 81 -13.32 10.69 -0.11
N THR A 82 -13.86 11.12 -1.25
CA THR A 82 -15.04 12.00 -1.24
C THR A 82 -16.24 11.27 -0.65
N ASP A 83 -17.06 12.00 0.11
CA ASP A 83 -18.28 11.42 0.70
C ASP A 83 -19.23 10.84 -0.36
N ASP A 84 -19.31 11.46 -1.55
CA ASP A 84 -20.12 10.96 -2.66
C ASP A 84 -19.62 9.60 -3.16
N ALA A 85 -18.31 9.43 -3.36
CA ALA A 85 -17.71 8.15 -3.77
C ALA A 85 -17.91 7.08 -2.70
N TYR A 86 -17.63 7.41 -1.45
CA TYR A 86 -17.82 6.51 -0.32
C TYR A 86 -19.28 6.04 -0.21
N GLN A 87 -20.23 6.97 -0.29
CA GLN A 87 -21.66 6.65 -0.20
C GLN A 87 -22.13 5.79 -1.37
N ALA A 88 -21.68 6.09 -2.60
CA ALA A 88 -22.04 5.32 -3.78
C ALA A 88 -21.56 3.87 -3.69
N ILE A 89 -20.27 3.67 -3.38
CA ILE A 89 -19.65 2.33 -3.30
C ILE A 89 -20.23 1.54 -2.11
N SER A 90 -20.33 2.15 -0.91
CA SER A 90 -20.90 1.50 0.26
C SER A 90 -22.36 1.08 0.03
N THR A 91 -23.15 1.93 -0.64
CA THR A 91 -24.54 1.61 -0.99
C THR A 91 -24.62 0.44 -1.96
N GLU A 92 -23.72 0.36 -2.94
CA GLU A 92 -23.65 -0.75 -3.90
C GLU A 92 -23.28 -2.07 -3.17
N ILE A 93 -22.32 -2.04 -2.23
CA ILE A 93 -21.98 -3.19 -1.39
C ILE A 93 -23.20 -3.67 -0.60
N LEU A 94 -23.86 -2.78 0.11
CA LEU A 94 -25.05 -3.11 0.92
C LEU A 94 -26.19 -3.69 0.07
N ASN A 95 -26.44 -3.10 -1.09
CA ASN A 95 -27.45 -3.61 -2.02
C ASN A 95 -27.08 -5.01 -2.53
N GLY A 96 -25.82 -5.24 -2.93
CA GLY A 96 -25.36 -6.52 -3.40
C GLY A 96 -25.45 -7.62 -2.34
N ILE A 97 -25.10 -7.32 -1.08
CA ILE A 97 -25.28 -8.23 0.05
C ILE A 97 -26.76 -8.56 0.26
N ARG A 98 -27.64 -7.57 0.20
CA ARG A 98 -29.10 -7.79 0.33
C ARG A 98 -29.64 -8.65 -0.81
N ASP A 99 -29.22 -8.34 -2.04
CA ASP A 99 -29.71 -9.00 -3.26
C ASP A 99 -29.14 -10.43 -3.41
N ALA A 100 -28.06 -10.76 -2.66
CA ALA A 100 -27.56 -12.13 -2.54
C ALA A 100 -28.60 -13.10 -1.94
N GLY A 101 -29.59 -12.60 -1.19
CA GLY A 101 -30.61 -13.42 -0.54
C GLY A 101 -30.06 -14.16 0.69
N ALA A 102 -30.31 -15.47 0.78
CA ALA A 102 -29.80 -16.27 1.89
C ALA A 102 -28.29 -16.50 1.73
N ILE A 103 -27.53 -16.02 2.68
CA ILE A 103 -26.07 -16.18 2.81
C ILE A 103 -25.74 -16.70 4.20
N ASP A 104 -24.60 -17.37 4.34
CA ASP A 104 -24.11 -17.96 5.59
C ASP A 104 -22.92 -17.19 6.17
N GLY A 105 -22.31 -16.30 5.40
CA GLY A 105 -21.20 -15.46 5.83
C GLY A 105 -20.87 -14.33 4.88
N ILE A 106 -20.07 -13.39 5.35
CA ILE A 106 -19.64 -12.20 4.58
C ILE A 106 -18.14 -12.02 4.77
N TYR A 107 -17.46 -11.76 3.66
CA TYR A 107 -16.06 -11.34 3.65
C TYR A 107 -15.91 -9.98 2.96
N LEU A 108 -15.18 -9.08 3.61
CA LEU A 108 -14.81 -7.78 3.08
C LEU A 108 -13.29 -7.65 2.98
N ASP A 109 -12.82 -7.31 1.79
CA ASP A 109 -11.42 -6.99 1.50
C ASP A 109 -11.24 -5.48 1.59
N LEU A 110 -10.69 -5.00 2.71
CA LEU A 110 -10.58 -3.60 3.08
C LEU A 110 -9.11 -3.22 3.29
N HIS A 111 -8.81 -1.91 3.31
CA HIS A 111 -7.46 -1.44 3.65
C HIS A 111 -7.29 -1.26 5.17
N GLY A 112 -8.16 -0.50 5.80
CA GLY A 112 -8.09 -0.17 7.22
C GLY A 112 -7.56 1.22 7.54
N ALA A 113 -7.28 2.04 6.52
CA ALA A 113 -6.77 3.41 6.70
C ALA A 113 -7.54 4.43 5.85
N MET A 114 -8.80 4.14 5.53
CA MET A 114 -9.65 5.02 4.74
C MET A 114 -10.26 6.12 5.60
N VAL A 115 -9.95 7.36 5.25
CA VAL A 115 -10.59 8.58 5.78
C VAL A 115 -11.38 9.22 4.66
N THR A 116 -12.61 9.67 4.94
CA THR A 116 -13.43 10.43 3.99
C THR A 116 -13.51 11.89 4.39
N ASP A 117 -14.17 12.72 3.57
CA ASP A 117 -14.40 14.14 3.92
C ASP A 117 -15.15 14.28 5.26
N GLY A 118 -16.05 13.34 5.59
CA GLY A 118 -16.91 13.39 6.77
C GLY A 118 -16.65 12.31 7.82
N LEU A 119 -15.78 11.31 7.58
CA LEU A 119 -15.54 10.18 8.46
C LEU A 119 -14.05 9.96 8.69
N GLU A 120 -13.65 9.83 9.97
CA GLU A 120 -12.29 9.40 10.34
C GLU A 120 -12.05 7.90 10.11
N ASP A 121 -13.10 7.08 10.03
CA ASP A 121 -13.06 5.62 9.91
C ASP A 121 -14.08 5.14 8.88
N GLY A 122 -13.68 5.12 7.62
CA GLY A 122 -14.52 4.65 6.52
C GLY A 122 -14.84 3.17 6.61
N GLU A 123 -13.86 2.35 6.95
CA GLU A 123 -14.03 0.90 7.06
C GLU A 123 -14.90 0.50 8.26
N GLY A 124 -14.67 1.11 9.43
CA GLY A 124 -15.50 0.86 10.60
C GLY A 124 -16.95 1.25 10.37
N GLN A 125 -17.20 2.34 9.64
CA GLN A 125 -18.54 2.75 9.25
C GLN A 125 -19.18 1.76 8.26
N LEU A 126 -18.45 1.27 7.27
CA LEU A 126 -18.94 0.24 6.33
C LEU A 126 -19.29 -1.05 7.07
N LEU A 127 -18.39 -1.53 7.94
CA LEU A 127 -18.62 -2.71 8.78
C LEU A 127 -19.88 -2.55 9.67
N ALA A 128 -20.09 -1.37 10.25
CA ALA A 128 -21.27 -1.07 11.05
C ALA A 128 -22.57 -1.09 10.22
N LEU A 129 -22.55 -0.53 9.01
CA LEU A 129 -23.68 -0.55 8.10
C LEU A 129 -24.04 -1.97 7.66
N VAL A 130 -23.02 -2.78 7.30
CA VAL A 130 -23.21 -4.21 6.97
C VAL A 130 -23.79 -4.95 8.18
N ARG A 131 -23.20 -4.79 9.37
CA ARG A 131 -23.68 -5.42 10.62
C ARG A 131 -25.12 -5.03 10.94
N GLN A 132 -25.49 -3.77 10.78
CA GLN A 132 -26.86 -3.30 10.96
C GLN A 132 -27.84 -3.99 10.00
N GLN A 133 -27.44 -4.21 8.75
CA GLN A 133 -28.28 -4.83 7.73
C GLN A 133 -28.50 -6.32 7.97
N VAL A 134 -27.44 -7.05 8.36
CA VAL A 134 -27.48 -8.53 8.42
C VAL A 134 -27.73 -9.09 9.81
N GLY A 135 -27.68 -8.25 10.84
CA GLY A 135 -27.90 -8.63 12.24
C GLY A 135 -26.62 -9.15 12.93
N PRO A 136 -26.73 -9.38 14.27
CA PRO A 136 -25.56 -9.69 15.10
C PRO A 136 -25.00 -11.11 14.92
N ASP A 137 -25.77 -12.03 14.39
CA ASP A 137 -25.41 -13.46 14.31
C ASP A 137 -24.79 -13.86 12.97
N MET A 138 -24.79 -12.98 11.96
CA MET A 138 -24.19 -13.23 10.65
C MET A 138 -22.67 -13.19 10.76
N PRO A 139 -21.93 -14.26 10.44
CA PRO A 139 -20.48 -14.24 10.39
C PRO A 139 -19.95 -13.18 9.40
N LEU A 140 -19.16 -12.23 9.91
CA LEU A 140 -18.58 -11.12 9.15
C LEU A 140 -17.08 -11.00 9.44
N VAL A 141 -16.25 -11.23 8.43
CA VAL A 141 -14.79 -11.16 8.51
C VAL A 141 -14.26 -10.14 7.51
N ALA A 142 -13.20 -9.44 7.87
CA ALA A 142 -12.47 -8.58 6.94
C ALA A 142 -10.98 -8.88 6.94
N SER A 143 -10.34 -8.72 5.77
CA SER A 143 -8.88 -8.60 5.64
C SER A 143 -8.49 -7.13 5.57
N LEU A 144 -7.34 -6.80 6.17
CA LEU A 144 -6.79 -5.46 6.23
C LEU A 144 -5.31 -5.46 5.86
N ASP A 145 -4.85 -4.33 5.35
CA ASP A 145 -3.43 -4.03 5.24
C ASP A 145 -2.78 -3.90 6.63
N MET A 146 -1.46 -4.12 6.74
CA MET A 146 -0.77 -3.92 8.01
C MET A 146 -0.71 -2.44 8.44
N HIS A 147 -0.87 -1.52 7.50
CA HIS A 147 -0.96 -0.08 7.77
C HIS A 147 -2.35 0.33 8.29
N ALA A 148 -3.24 -0.60 8.58
CA ALA A 148 -4.56 -0.31 9.14
C ALA A 148 -4.46 0.41 10.49
N ASN A 149 -5.23 1.49 10.63
CA ASN A 149 -5.50 2.18 11.88
C ASN A 149 -6.75 1.55 12.51
N ILE A 150 -6.55 0.50 13.30
CA ILE A 150 -7.66 -0.30 13.83
C ILE A 150 -8.48 0.53 14.81
N THR A 151 -9.78 0.64 14.57
CA THR A 151 -10.69 1.38 15.44
C THR A 151 -11.54 0.46 16.30
N PRO A 152 -12.08 0.95 17.43
CA PRO A 152 -13.09 0.22 18.19
C PRO A 152 -14.34 -0.14 17.36
N GLN A 153 -14.68 0.69 16.35
CA GLN A 153 -15.83 0.45 15.48
C GLN A 153 -15.58 -0.74 14.55
N MET A 154 -14.39 -0.86 13.96
CA MET A 154 -14.01 -2.04 13.19
C MET A 154 -14.10 -3.32 14.03
N VAL A 155 -13.47 -3.32 15.23
CA VAL A 155 -13.44 -4.49 16.12
C VAL A 155 -14.83 -4.85 16.63
N ALA A 156 -15.70 -3.88 16.88
CA ALA A 156 -17.06 -4.13 17.36
C ALA A 156 -17.94 -4.80 16.30
N ASN A 157 -17.76 -4.46 15.01
CA ASN A 157 -18.67 -4.86 13.94
C ASN A 157 -18.20 -6.08 13.14
N ALA A 158 -16.89 -6.34 13.04
CA ALA A 158 -16.35 -7.58 12.50
C ALA A 158 -16.24 -8.66 13.57
N ASP A 159 -16.50 -9.93 13.22
CA ASP A 159 -16.27 -11.06 14.11
C ASP A 159 -14.78 -11.43 14.17
N ALA A 160 -14.07 -11.24 13.06
CA ALA A 160 -12.62 -11.36 12.99
C ALA A 160 -12.03 -10.41 11.93
N LEU A 161 -10.83 -9.96 12.20
CA LEU A 161 -9.96 -9.23 11.27
C LEU A 161 -8.72 -10.08 11.04
N THR A 162 -8.26 -10.15 9.80
CA THR A 162 -6.93 -10.69 9.43
C THR A 162 -6.13 -9.56 8.80
N ILE A 163 -4.86 -9.43 9.16
CA ILE A 163 -4.04 -8.27 8.79
C ILE A 163 -2.75 -8.78 8.15
N PHE A 164 -2.21 -8.08 7.16
CA PHE A 164 -0.91 -8.40 6.56
C PHE A 164 0.18 -8.41 7.62
N ARG A 165 1.16 -9.29 7.46
CA ARG A 165 2.27 -9.47 8.39
C ARG A 165 3.62 -9.13 7.77
N THR A 166 3.63 -8.70 6.52
CA THR A 166 4.86 -8.39 5.80
C THR A 166 4.84 -6.99 5.19
N TYR A 167 5.95 -6.30 5.30
CA TYR A 167 6.25 -5.05 4.60
C TYR A 167 7.67 -5.16 4.00
N PRO A 168 7.80 -5.34 2.70
CA PRO A 168 6.81 -5.33 1.59
C PRO A 168 5.68 -6.35 1.74
N HIS A 169 4.49 -6.06 1.16
CA HIS A 169 3.28 -6.88 1.28
C HIS A 169 3.35 -8.15 0.42
N LEU A 170 4.00 -9.18 0.94
CA LEU A 170 4.17 -10.47 0.23
C LEU A 170 3.15 -11.52 0.66
N ASP A 171 2.37 -11.27 1.73
CA ASP A 171 1.41 -12.20 2.31
C ASP A 171 -0.07 -11.78 2.12
N MET A 172 -0.35 -10.89 1.16
CA MET A 172 -1.71 -10.39 0.89
C MET A 172 -2.69 -11.54 0.62
N ALA A 173 -2.37 -12.42 -0.33
CA ALA A 173 -3.23 -13.57 -0.66
C ALA A 173 -3.35 -14.57 0.50
N GLU A 174 -2.28 -14.78 1.27
CA GLU A 174 -2.31 -15.62 2.46
C GLU A 174 -3.23 -15.03 3.54
N THR A 175 -3.23 -13.71 3.69
CA THR A 175 -4.13 -13.01 4.61
C THR A 175 -5.60 -13.21 4.22
N GLY A 176 -5.93 -13.16 2.92
CA GLY A 176 -7.24 -13.52 2.42
C GLY A 176 -7.61 -14.98 2.71
N ALA A 177 -6.67 -15.91 2.56
CA ALA A 177 -6.89 -17.32 2.91
C ALA A 177 -7.11 -17.52 4.42
N ARG A 178 -6.39 -16.76 5.29
CA ARG A 178 -6.63 -16.75 6.75
C ARG A 178 -8.02 -16.20 7.08
N ALA A 179 -8.50 -15.19 6.35
CA ALA A 179 -9.86 -14.68 6.49
C ALA A 179 -10.91 -15.75 6.15
N PHE A 180 -10.69 -16.54 5.10
CA PHE A 180 -11.58 -17.65 4.75
C PHE A 180 -11.61 -18.72 5.87
N ALA A 181 -10.47 -19.11 6.41
CA ALA A 181 -10.38 -20.07 7.50
C ALA A 181 -11.11 -19.57 8.77
N ALA A 182 -10.95 -18.28 9.13
CA ALA A 182 -11.65 -17.66 10.24
C ALA A 182 -13.18 -17.67 10.00
N LEU A 183 -13.63 -17.31 8.79
CA LEU A 183 -15.05 -17.32 8.43
C LEU A 183 -15.64 -18.73 8.50
N GLN A 184 -14.92 -19.76 8.02
CA GLN A 184 -15.34 -21.16 8.15
C GLN A 184 -15.53 -21.58 9.61
N MET A 185 -14.61 -21.21 10.51
CA MET A 185 -14.77 -21.49 11.94
C MET A 185 -16.06 -20.88 12.50
N LEU A 186 -16.32 -19.62 12.18
CA LEU A 186 -17.52 -18.90 12.64
C LEU A 186 -18.81 -19.53 12.08
N MET A 187 -18.86 -19.86 10.78
CA MET A 187 -20.00 -20.54 10.16
C MET A 187 -20.26 -21.94 10.75
N ASN A 188 -19.21 -22.61 11.22
CA ASN A 188 -19.33 -23.89 11.95
C ASN A 188 -19.72 -23.71 13.41
N GLY A 189 -20.08 -22.49 13.84
CA GLY A 189 -20.59 -22.20 15.18
C GLY A 189 -19.51 -22.01 16.25
N VAL A 190 -18.23 -21.91 15.86
CA VAL A 190 -17.14 -21.57 16.79
C VAL A 190 -17.34 -20.13 17.26
N ARG A 191 -17.29 -19.93 18.58
CA ARG A 191 -17.29 -18.61 19.19
C ARG A 191 -15.89 -18.20 19.55
N LEU A 192 -15.51 -16.98 19.16
CA LEU A 192 -14.17 -16.42 19.41
C LEU A 192 -14.28 -15.31 20.45
N HIS A 193 -13.42 -15.38 21.46
CA HIS A 193 -13.06 -14.20 22.24
C HIS A 193 -12.15 -13.33 21.40
N LYS A 194 -12.31 -12.01 21.50
CA LYS A 194 -11.48 -11.04 20.79
C LYS A 194 -10.90 -10.02 21.75
N LEU A 195 -9.62 -9.74 21.61
CA LEU A 195 -8.88 -8.74 22.35
C LEU A 195 -8.30 -7.72 21.38
N CYS A 196 -8.30 -6.46 21.79
CA CYS A 196 -7.75 -5.36 21.01
C CYS A 196 -7.15 -4.33 21.96
N ARG A 197 -5.93 -3.85 21.64
CA ARG A 197 -5.29 -2.78 22.42
C ARG A 197 -4.32 -2.00 21.56
N HIS A 198 -4.47 -0.66 21.56
CA HIS A 198 -3.53 0.26 20.93
C HIS A 198 -2.22 0.33 21.70
N LEU A 199 -1.12 0.48 20.99
CA LEU A 199 0.17 0.82 21.58
C LEU A 199 0.24 2.33 21.85
N PRO A 200 1.01 2.76 22.85
CA PRO A 200 1.07 4.19 23.25
C PRO A 200 2.06 5.02 22.43
N TYR A 201 2.41 4.61 21.19
CA TYR A 201 3.35 5.31 20.32
C TYR A 201 3.01 5.08 18.85
N ILE A 202 3.57 5.91 17.97
CA ILE A 202 3.43 5.83 16.52
C ILE A 202 4.77 5.41 15.92
N ILE A 203 4.72 4.58 14.88
CA ILE A 203 5.90 4.09 14.16
C ILE A 203 5.94 4.75 12.78
N PRO A 204 7.01 5.47 12.41
CA PRO A 204 7.13 6.04 11.07
C PRO A 204 7.22 4.94 10.00
N LEU A 205 6.60 5.15 8.83
CA LEU A 205 6.51 4.16 7.74
C LEU A 205 7.84 3.51 7.37
N HIS A 206 8.91 4.30 7.30
CA HIS A 206 10.25 3.80 6.94
C HIS A 206 10.92 2.94 8.02
N ALA A 207 10.36 2.90 9.25
CA ALA A 207 10.81 2.03 10.34
C ALA A 207 9.96 0.74 10.46
N GLN A 208 9.01 0.52 9.55
CA GLN A 208 8.05 -0.59 9.65
C GLN A 208 8.46 -1.83 8.83
N HIS A 209 9.68 -1.89 8.26
CA HIS A 209 10.13 -3.02 7.45
C HIS A 209 10.18 -4.32 8.26
N THR A 210 9.34 -5.30 7.90
CA THR A 210 9.19 -6.55 8.66
C THR A 210 10.33 -7.57 8.46
N GLY A 211 11.22 -7.33 7.52
CA GLY A 211 12.46 -8.09 7.34
C GLY A 211 13.65 -7.58 8.16
N SER A 212 13.46 -6.56 9.01
CA SER A 212 14.52 -5.92 9.81
C SER A 212 14.09 -5.72 11.26
N PRO A 213 15.06 -5.68 12.21
CA PRO A 213 14.76 -5.33 13.61
C PRO A 213 14.14 -3.93 13.74
N PRO A 214 13.17 -3.75 14.67
CA PRO A 214 12.63 -4.75 15.59
C PRO A 214 11.44 -5.52 15.00
N CYS A 215 10.93 -5.16 13.81
CA CYS A 215 9.72 -5.71 13.23
C CYS A 215 9.82 -7.22 12.96
N ASP A 216 10.98 -7.70 12.50
CA ASP A 216 11.22 -9.14 12.23
C ASP A 216 10.89 -10.03 13.43
N ALA A 217 11.40 -9.67 14.60
CA ALA A 217 11.16 -10.39 15.84
C ALA A 217 9.72 -10.24 16.34
N ILE A 218 9.13 -9.03 16.21
CA ILE A 218 7.74 -8.75 16.62
C ILE A 218 6.76 -9.58 15.78
N TYR A 219 6.88 -9.56 14.45
CA TYR A 219 5.97 -10.29 13.59
C TYR A 219 6.16 -11.82 13.66
N ALA A 220 7.38 -12.29 13.92
CA ALA A 220 7.62 -13.70 14.22
C ALA A 220 6.89 -14.15 15.52
N ASP A 221 6.87 -13.30 16.56
CA ASP A 221 6.13 -13.58 17.78
C ASP A 221 4.61 -13.56 17.56
N VAL A 222 4.11 -12.57 16.81
CA VAL A 222 2.69 -12.48 16.41
C VAL A 222 2.26 -13.77 15.69
N ALA A 223 3.02 -14.20 14.69
CA ALA A 223 2.75 -15.42 13.95
C ALA A 223 2.80 -16.68 14.83
N SER A 224 3.67 -16.72 15.85
CA SER A 224 3.85 -17.88 16.71
C SER A 224 2.60 -18.27 17.53
N ILE A 225 1.65 -17.35 17.70
CA ILE A 225 0.40 -17.61 18.44
C ILE A 225 -0.44 -18.67 17.73
N GLU A 226 -0.38 -18.79 16.41
CA GLU A 226 -1.08 -19.81 15.62
C GLU A 226 -0.60 -21.24 15.88
N ASN A 227 0.53 -21.43 16.56
CA ASN A 227 0.97 -22.74 17.00
C ASN A 227 -0.01 -23.39 17.98
N THR A 228 -0.92 -22.60 18.58
CA THR A 228 -2.02 -23.12 19.37
C THR A 228 -3.29 -23.12 18.51
N PRO A 229 -3.87 -24.29 18.22
CA PRO A 229 -5.04 -24.38 17.36
C PRO A 229 -6.22 -23.52 17.86
N GLY A 230 -6.86 -22.82 16.93
CA GLY A 230 -8.07 -22.03 17.21
C GLY A 230 -7.80 -20.68 17.87
N GLN A 231 -6.55 -20.20 17.83
CA GLN A 231 -6.21 -18.83 18.21
C GLN A 231 -5.19 -18.22 17.23
N TRP A 232 -5.25 -16.91 17.05
CA TRP A 232 -4.27 -16.13 16.29
C TRP A 232 -4.22 -14.68 16.80
N ALA A 233 -3.17 -13.97 16.39
CA ALA A 233 -3.08 -12.54 16.57
C ALA A 233 -2.55 -11.88 15.30
N ASP A 234 -2.89 -10.61 15.13
CA ASP A 234 -2.33 -9.74 14.10
C ASP A 234 -2.01 -8.36 14.69
N LEU A 235 -1.01 -7.71 14.14
CA LEU A 235 -0.60 -6.36 14.50
C LEU A 235 -0.83 -5.44 13.29
N GLY A 236 -1.85 -4.60 13.36
CA GLY A 236 -1.92 -3.42 12.50
C GLY A 236 -0.89 -2.42 13.00
N ILE A 237 0.11 -2.10 12.16
CA ILE A 237 1.19 -1.20 12.58
C ILE A 237 0.80 0.27 12.43
N GLY A 238 -0.27 0.52 11.67
CA GLY A 238 -0.88 1.83 11.49
C GLY A 238 -0.25 2.67 10.38
N PHE A 239 -1.05 3.62 9.89
CA PHE A 239 -0.67 4.61 8.89
C PHE A 239 -0.72 6.01 9.48
N PRO A 240 0.42 6.57 9.92
CA PRO A 240 0.45 7.87 10.59
C PRO A 240 -0.09 9.03 9.75
N LEU A 241 -0.03 8.92 8.42
CA LEU A 241 -0.46 9.98 7.51
C LEU A 241 -1.99 10.12 7.39
N SER A 242 -2.77 9.20 7.96
CA SER A 242 -4.22 9.37 8.11
C SER A 242 -4.61 10.41 9.16
N ASP A 243 -3.73 10.71 10.13
CA ASP A 243 -3.88 11.74 11.18
C ASP A 243 -5.24 11.72 11.89
N ILE A 244 -5.72 10.52 12.24
CA ILE A 244 -6.97 10.31 12.98
C ILE A 244 -6.69 9.97 14.45
N TYR A 245 -7.72 10.05 15.31
CA TYR A 245 -7.55 9.76 16.74
C TYR A 245 -6.98 8.36 17.03
N HIS A 246 -7.35 7.36 16.24
CA HIS A 246 -6.92 5.96 16.39
C HIS A 246 -5.69 5.61 15.52
N THR A 247 -4.94 6.58 15.05
CA THR A 247 -3.70 6.36 14.30
C THR A 247 -2.67 5.62 15.16
N GLY A 248 -2.03 4.62 14.56
CA GLY A 248 -0.89 3.92 15.14
C GLY A 248 -1.11 2.43 15.39
N PRO A 249 -0.11 1.76 16.00
CA PRO A 249 -0.13 0.32 16.13
C PRO A 249 -1.24 -0.17 17.06
N CYS A 250 -1.91 -1.25 16.64
CA CYS A 250 -2.94 -1.92 17.41
C CYS A 250 -2.80 -3.44 17.30
N LEU A 251 -2.65 -4.10 18.43
CA LEU A 251 -2.64 -5.55 18.52
C LEU A 251 -4.08 -6.06 18.64
N VAL A 252 -4.46 -6.99 17.77
CA VAL A 252 -5.71 -7.74 17.85
C VAL A 252 -5.44 -9.23 18.02
N ALA A 253 -6.26 -9.92 18.78
CA ALA A 253 -6.13 -11.37 18.95
C ALA A 253 -7.48 -12.05 19.12
N TYR A 254 -7.56 -13.28 18.67
CA TYR A 254 -8.76 -14.11 18.65
C TYR A 254 -8.46 -15.50 19.20
N GLY A 255 -9.39 -16.08 19.92
CA GLY A 255 -9.22 -17.44 20.48
C GLY A 255 -10.48 -17.98 21.12
N GLN A 256 -10.53 -19.32 21.30
CA GLN A 256 -11.66 -20.01 21.90
C GLN A 256 -11.59 -20.02 23.43
N ASP A 257 -10.39 -19.94 24.01
CA ASP A 257 -10.16 -19.88 25.46
C ASP A 257 -9.69 -18.51 25.89
N GLU A 258 -10.56 -17.79 26.62
CA GLU A 258 -10.34 -16.40 27.01
C GLU A 258 -9.12 -16.24 27.90
N VAL A 259 -8.90 -17.15 28.84
CA VAL A 259 -7.80 -17.05 29.81
C VAL A 259 -6.45 -17.23 29.14
N THR A 260 -6.33 -18.23 28.29
CA THR A 260 -5.10 -18.48 27.53
C THR A 260 -4.84 -17.32 26.55
N LEU A 261 -5.86 -16.87 25.86
CA LEU A 261 -5.76 -15.74 24.93
C LEU A 261 -5.26 -14.47 25.64
N GLN A 262 -5.85 -14.13 26.80
CA GLN A 262 -5.44 -12.96 27.59
C GLN A 262 -3.96 -13.03 28.01
N GLN A 263 -3.51 -14.19 28.47
CA GLN A 263 -2.11 -14.36 28.91
C GLN A 263 -1.10 -14.20 27.74
N VAL A 264 -1.44 -14.71 26.58
CA VAL A 264 -0.61 -14.59 25.39
C VAL A 264 -0.62 -13.14 24.87
N PHE A 265 -1.80 -12.53 24.82
CA PHE A 265 -2.00 -11.16 24.40
C PHE A 265 -1.18 -10.17 25.25
N ASP A 266 -1.28 -10.26 26.59
CA ASP A 266 -0.57 -9.33 27.47
C ASP A 266 0.96 -9.47 27.33
N ARG A 267 1.49 -10.69 27.24
CA ARG A 267 2.93 -10.88 27.01
C ARG A 267 3.40 -10.26 25.69
N LEU A 268 2.63 -10.46 24.61
CA LEU A 268 2.97 -9.92 23.30
C LEU A 268 2.87 -8.39 23.31
N TYR A 269 1.81 -7.84 23.89
CA TYR A 269 1.62 -6.40 24.03
C TYR A 269 2.78 -5.73 24.78
N ASP A 270 3.16 -6.29 25.95
CA ASP A 270 4.24 -5.76 26.76
C ASP A 270 5.59 -5.80 26.00
N ARG A 271 5.83 -6.86 25.23
CA ARG A 271 7.04 -6.98 24.41
C ARG A 271 7.08 -5.95 23.29
N ILE A 272 5.96 -5.71 22.61
CA ILE A 272 5.87 -4.70 21.55
C ILE A 272 6.05 -3.30 22.15
N CYS A 273 5.42 -3.00 23.29
CA CYS A 273 5.62 -1.72 24.00
C CYS A 273 7.10 -1.49 24.36
N ALA A 274 7.80 -2.53 24.79
CA ALA A 274 9.22 -2.43 25.16
C ALA A 274 10.14 -2.17 23.96
N ALA A 275 9.67 -2.36 22.73
CA ALA A 275 10.45 -2.16 21.51
C ALA A 275 10.40 -0.72 20.97
N GLU A 276 9.65 0.20 21.59
CA GLU A 276 9.44 1.57 21.08
C GLU A 276 10.76 2.26 20.65
N SER A 277 11.76 2.28 21.52
CA SER A 277 13.04 2.93 21.22
C SER A 277 13.88 2.26 20.13
N ALA A 278 13.52 1.03 19.72
CA ALA A 278 14.22 0.31 18.67
C ALA A 278 13.73 0.69 17.25
N PHE A 279 12.62 1.44 17.15
CA PHE A 279 12.11 1.94 15.88
C PHE A 279 12.80 3.23 15.40
N GLU A 280 13.91 3.62 16.00
CA GLU A 280 14.67 4.76 15.53
C GLU A 280 15.23 4.51 14.13
N SER A 281 15.05 5.48 13.24
CA SER A 281 15.61 5.43 11.91
C SER A 281 16.12 6.82 11.47
N ARG A 282 17.19 6.81 10.69
CA ARG A 282 17.79 8.03 10.17
C ARG A 282 17.29 8.30 8.75
N LEU A 283 16.76 9.50 8.55
CA LEU A 283 16.51 10.05 7.21
C LEU A 283 17.61 11.07 6.85
N TRP A 284 18.02 11.05 5.60
CA TRP A 284 18.98 11.96 5.04
C TRP A 284 18.28 13.11 4.31
N ASP A 285 18.87 14.28 4.25
CA ASP A 285 18.48 15.27 3.25
C ASP A 285 18.99 14.86 1.84
N PRO A 286 18.38 15.34 0.73
CA PRO A 286 18.73 14.90 -0.61
C PRO A 286 20.19 15.11 -0.97
N ALA A 287 20.81 16.23 -0.58
CA ALA A 287 22.20 16.54 -0.91
C ALA A 287 23.18 15.63 -0.15
N ALA A 288 22.88 15.33 1.13
CA ALA A 288 23.67 14.40 1.93
C ALA A 288 23.50 12.97 1.42
N ALA A 289 22.28 12.56 1.04
CA ALA A 289 22.02 11.24 0.45
C ALA A 289 22.78 11.03 -0.87
N VAL A 290 22.78 12.02 -1.76
CA VAL A 290 23.55 12.00 -3.01
C VAL A 290 25.06 11.95 -2.74
N THR A 291 25.54 12.73 -1.79
CA THR A 291 26.99 12.74 -1.40
C THR A 291 27.41 11.36 -0.91
N GLN A 292 26.60 10.73 -0.06
CA GLN A 292 26.84 9.37 0.42
C GLN A 292 26.84 8.36 -0.74
N ALA A 293 25.82 8.43 -1.62
CA ALA A 293 25.72 7.51 -2.77
C ALA A 293 26.89 7.63 -3.74
N MET A 294 27.39 8.85 -3.99
CA MET A 294 28.55 9.08 -4.86
C MET A 294 29.87 8.60 -4.27
N ALA A 295 29.95 8.41 -2.96
CA ALA A 295 31.13 7.89 -2.29
C ALA A 295 31.24 6.35 -2.38
N GLU A 296 30.14 5.68 -2.70
CA GLU A 296 30.08 4.22 -2.76
C GLU A 296 30.66 3.67 -4.08
N THR A 297 31.22 2.48 -4.02
CA THR A 297 31.79 1.77 -5.18
C THR A 297 30.80 0.79 -5.82
N GLN A 298 29.76 0.44 -5.10
CA GLN A 298 28.65 -0.44 -5.53
C GLN A 298 27.40 0.38 -5.80
N PRO A 299 26.45 -0.11 -6.59
CA PRO A 299 25.18 0.58 -6.80
C PRO A 299 24.46 0.88 -5.49
N VAL A 300 23.85 2.07 -5.42
CA VAL A 300 23.09 2.55 -4.26
C VAL A 300 21.65 2.82 -4.66
N ILE A 301 20.70 2.44 -3.81
CA ILE A 301 19.30 2.84 -3.95
C ILE A 301 19.02 3.98 -2.98
N LEU A 302 18.50 5.09 -3.51
CA LEU A 302 17.98 6.21 -2.75
C LEU A 302 16.47 6.11 -2.69
N ALA A 303 15.93 5.79 -1.51
CA ALA A 303 14.49 5.65 -1.30
C ALA A 303 13.89 6.99 -0.87
N ASP A 304 13.01 7.55 -1.70
CA ASP A 304 12.23 8.74 -1.40
C ASP A 304 11.03 8.35 -0.54
N VAL A 305 11.17 8.49 0.78
CA VAL A 305 10.14 8.07 1.71
C VAL A 305 9.00 9.07 1.86
N GLN A 306 9.25 10.33 1.50
CA GLN A 306 8.26 11.38 1.67
C GLN A 306 7.38 11.56 0.44
N ASP A 307 7.97 11.51 -0.77
CA ASP A 307 7.24 11.67 -2.02
C ASP A 307 6.94 10.31 -2.67
N ASN A 308 6.38 9.40 -1.86
CA ASN A 308 6.03 8.03 -2.22
C ASN A 308 4.55 7.94 -2.63
N ALA A 309 4.27 7.57 -3.88
CA ALA A 309 2.91 7.35 -4.39
C ALA A 309 2.14 6.34 -3.55
N GLY A 310 2.79 5.23 -3.15
CA GLY A 310 2.16 4.20 -2.30
C GLY A 310 1.91 4.63 -0.85
N ALA A 311 2.21 5.89 -0.48
CA ALA A 311 1.82 6.50 0.78
C ALA A 311 0.98 7.78 0.54
N GLY A 312 0.36 7.91 -0.64
CA GLY A 312 -0.53 9.02 -0.96
C GLY A 312 0.16 10.34 -1.30
N ALA A 313 1.49 10.34 -1.49
CA ALA A 313 2.19 11.53 -1.94
C ALA A 313 2.08 11.70 -3.47
N PRO A 314 2.27 12.92 -4.00
CA PRO A 314 2.09 13.20 -5.42
C PRO A 314 3.14 12.58 -6.34
N SER A 315 4.31 12.20 -5.84
CA SER A 315 5.44 11.71 -6.63
C SER A 315 5.99 12.71 -7.67
N ASP A 316 5.83 14.01 -7.43
CA ASP A 316 6.22 15.08 -8.34
C ASP A 316 7.38 15.96 -7.82
N ASN A 317 7.95 15.63 -6.66
CA ASN A 317 9.11 16.35 -6.11
C ASN A 317 10.39 16.00 -6.87
N THR A 318 11.18 17.02 -7.20
CA THR A 318 12.42 16.91 -8.00
C THR A 318 13.70 17.21 -7.22
N ASP A 319 13.65 17.37 -5.90
CA ASP A 319 14.82 17.78 -5.11
C ASP A 319 16.00 16.82 -5.22
N ILE A 320 15.74 15.51 -5.25
CA ILE A 320 16.79 14.51 -5.44
C ILE A 320 17.41 14.61 -6.82
N LEU A 321 16.60 14.84 -7.86
CA LEU A 321 17.08 15.01 -9.24
C LEU A 321 17.93 16.28 -9.36
N ALA A 322 17.51 17.37 -8.72
CA ALA A 322 18.27 18.61 -8.62
C ALA A 322 19.60 18.40 -7.85
N ALA A 323 19.58 17.65 -6.76
CA ALA A 323 20.78 17.32 -5.99
C ALA A 323 21.78 16.50 -6.81
N LEU A 324 21.32 15.51 -7.60
CA LEU A 324 22.15 14.71 -8.51
C LEU A 324 22.80 15.58 -9.59
N VAL A 325 22.03 16.49 -10.21
CA VAL A 325 22.54 17.43 -11.22
C VAL A 325 23.57 18.37 -10.63
N ASN A 326 23.27 19.00 -9.49
CA ASN A 326 24.16 19.94 -8.82
C ASN A 326 25.46 19.30 -8.34
N ALA A 327 25.42 18.05 -7.91
CA ALA A 327 26.61 17.29 -7.50
C ALA A 327 27.41 16.76 -8.70
N GLY A 328 26.91 16.87 -9.94
CA GLY A 328 27.54 16.28 -11.13
C GLY A 328 27.62 14.76 -11.08
N ALA A 329 26.59 14.13 -10.51
CA ALA A 329 26.49 12.68 -10.45
C ALA A 329 26.54 12.04 -11.83
N ALA A 330 26.90 10.77 -11.90
CA ALA A 330 26.98 10.03 -13.14
C ALA A 330 26.23 8.70 -13.01
N ARG A 331 25.59 8.28 -14.11
CA ARG A 331 24.83 7.02 -14.19
C ARG A 331 23.77 6.94 -13.08
N ALA A 332 22.93 7.97 -12.99
CA ALA A 332 21.82 8.06 -12.04
C ALA A 332 20.48 7.92 -12.78
N LEU A 333 19.53 7.22 -12.18
CA LEU A 333 18.16 7.08 -12.64
C LEU A 333 17.20 7.45 -11.49
N VAL A 334 16.22 8.29 -11.80
CA VAL A 334 15.16 8.69 -10.86
C VAL A 334 13.79 8.26 -11.40
N GLY A 335 12.93 7.73 -10.57
CA GLY A 335 11.54 7.42 -10.97
C GLY A 335 10.71 6.75 -9.85
N MET A 336 9.37 6.69 -10.08
CA MET A 336 8.72 7.35 -11.19
C MET A 336 8.25 8.73 -10.74
N LEU A 337 8.39 9.73 -11.58
CA LEU A 337 7.76 11.02 -11.36
C LEU A 337 6.39 11.07 -12.05
N ASP A 338 5.39 11.57 -11.34
CA ASP A 338 4.10 11.90 -11.92
C ASP A 338 4.15 13.31 -12.53
N ASP A 339 4.15 13.38 -13.85
CA ASP A 339 4.11 14.64 -14.62
C ASP A 339 3.54 14.38 -16.02
N ALA A 340 2.20 14.36 -16.09
CA ALA A 340 1.47 14.10 -17.32
C ALA A 340 1.82 15.09 -18.44
N ALA A 341 2.03 16.38 -18.09
CA ALA A 341 2.36 17.40 -19.08
C ALA A 341 3.74 17.17 -19.74
N THR A 342 4.72 16.75 -18.94
CA THR A 342 6.05 16.40 -19.45
C THR A 342 6.01 15.09 -20.23
N ALA A 343 5.27 14.07 -19.80
CA ALA A 343 5.06 12.83 -20.53
C ALA A 343 4.41 13.06 -21.89
N ASP A 344 3.35 13.86 -21.95
CA ASP A 344 2.67 14.23 -23.21
C ASP A 344 3.61 14.98 -24.17
N LYS A 345 4.42 15.89 -23.63
CA LYS A 345 5.41 16.62 -24.42
C LYS A 345 6.50 15.71 -25.00
N ALA A 346 6.93 14.72 -24.23
CA ALA A 346 7.88 13.70 -24.69
C ALA A 346 7.29 12.86 -25.83
N HIS A 347 6.03 12.44 -25.69
CA HIS A 347 5.31 11.69 -26.72
C HIS A 347 5.13 12.51 -28.01
N ALA A 348 4.78 13.80 -27.88
CA ALA A 348 4.69 14.70 -29.02
C ALA A 348 6.05 14.96 -29.71
N THR A 349 7.14 14.92 -28.95
CA THR A 349 8.50 15.12 -29.45
C THR A 349 9.06 13.89 -30.17
N GLY A 350 8.78 12.70 -29.67
CA GLY A 350 9.24 11.43 -30.22
C GLY A 350 10.66 11.04 -29.79
N VAL A 351 10.98 9.76 -29.88
CA VAL A 351 12.29 9.17 -29.49
C VAL A 351 13.44 9.80 -30.26
N GLY A 352 14.52 10.16 -29.56
CA GLY A 352 15.68 10.86 -30.08
C GLY A 352 15.49 12.38 -30.24
N GLY A 353 14.27 12.88 -30.01
CA GLY A 353 13.99 14.30 -30.01
C GLY A 353 14.37 14.97 -28.69
N HIS A 354 14.50 16.30 -28.72
CA HIS A 354 14.85 17.10 -27.56
C HIS A 354 13.78 18.18 -27.30
N PHE A 355 13.51 18.46 -26.03
CA PHE A 355 12.60 19.54 -25.61
C PHE A 355 13.04 20.14 -24.28
N GLU A 356 12.56 21.34 -23.98
CA GLU A 356 12.72 22.00 -22.69
C GLU A 356 11.45 21.90 -21.88
N ALA A 357 11.55 21.59 -20.57
CA ALA A 357 10.44 21.59 -19.64
C ALA A 357 10.88 21.99 -18.23
N GLY A 358 9.90 22.43 -17.42
CA GLY A 358 10.01 22.43 -15.97
C GLY A 358 9.35 21.14 -15.47
N LEU A 359 10.14 20.20 -15.03
CA LEU A 359 9.70 18.88 -14.57
C LEU A 359 9.24 18.94 -13.13
N GLY A 360 8.10 18.29 -12.82
CA GLY A 360 7.57 18.12 -11.48
C GLY A 360 6.90 19.37 -10.88
N ALA A 361 6.62 19.33 -9.58
CA ALA A 361 5.96 20.40 -8.81
C ALA A 361 4.57 20.81 -9.36
N GLY A 362 3.84 19.87 -9.95
CA GLY A 362 2.53 20.11 -10.56
C GLY A 362 1.38 20.20 -9.58
N THR A 363 1.51 19.61 -8.38
CA THR A 363 0.42 19.46 -7.39
C THR A 363 0.27 20.65 -6.45
N GLY A 364 1.20 21.61 -6.48
CA GLY A 364 1.18 22.78 -5.58
C GLY A 364 1.71 22.52 -4.17
N LEU A 365 2.15 21.30 -3.86
CA LEU A 365 2.90 21.03 -2.64
C LEU A 365 4.31 21.66 -2.74
N PRO A 366 4.98 21.94 -1.59
CA PRO A 366 6.29 22.57 -1.59
C PRO A 366 7.32 21.75 -2.40
N SER A 367 7.60 22.19 -3.61
CA SER A 367 8.60 21.62 -4.51
C SER A 367 9.01 22.70 -5.52
N THR A 368 10.18 22.55 -6.13
CA THR A 368 10.66 23.48 -7.16
C THR A 368 10.83 22.72 -8.47
N PRO A 369 10.16 23.13 -9.56
CA PRO A 369 10.33 22.46 -10.86
C PRO A 369 11.79 22.44 -11.29
N LEU A 370 12.28 21.30 -11.79
CA LEU A 370 13.59 21.21 -12.40
C LEU A 370 13.51 21.66 -13.87
N HIS A 371 14.00 22.84 -14.17
CA HIS A 371 14.09 23.33 -15.56
C HIS A 371 15.32 22.74 -16.25
N ALA A 372 15.09 21.95 -17.29
CA ALA A 372 16.16 21.35 -18.08
C ALA A 372 15.73 21.09 -19.53
N ARG A 373 16.72 20.82 -20.38
CA ARG A 373 16.50 20.23 -21.69
C ARG A 373 16.67 18.74 -21.60
N PHE A 374 15.72 18.00 -22.19
CA PHE A 374 15.66 16.54 -22.14
C PHE A 374 15.75 15.95 -23.54
N GLU A 375 16.46 14.81 -23.65
CA GLU A 375 16.40 13.89 -24.77
C GLU A 375 15.40 12.78 -24.44
N VAL A 376 14.52 12.44 -25.40
CA VAL A 376 13.57 11.31 -25.27
C VAL A 376 14.29 10.03 -25.63
N MET A 377 14.53 9.17 -24.64
CA MET A 377 15.24 7.90 -24.81
C MET A 377 14.30 6.77 -25.25
N ALA A 378 13.12 6.68 -24.63
CA ALA A 378 12.06 5.72 -24.97
C ALA A 378 10.69 6.23 -24.54
N LEU A 379 9.65 5.68 -25.12
CA LEU A 379 8.25 5.96 -24.88
C LEU A 379 7.47 4.65 -24.69
N SER A 380 6.44 4.68 -23.84
CA SER A 380 5.53 3.56 -23.61
C SER A 380 4.10 4.09 -23.40
N ASP A 381 3.08 3.25 -23.68
CA ASP A 381 1.71 3.52 -23.28
C ASP A 381 1.47 3.31 -21.78
N GLY A 382 2.49 2.80 -21.06
CA GLY A 382 2.47 2.59 -19.62
C GLY A 382 1.75 1.32 -19.15
N CYS A 383 1.31 0.45 -20.07
CA CYS A 383 0.70 -0.82 -19.73
C CYS A 383 1.74 -1.94 -19.71
N PHE A 384 1.97 -2.55 -18.54
CA PHE A 384 2.91 -3.66 -18.40
C PHE A 384 2.53 -4.56 -17.21
N PRO A 385 2.85 -5.89 -17.27
CA PRO A 385 2.66 -6.76 -16.11
C PRO A 385 3.73 -6.48 -15.05
N PHE A 386 3.35 -6.50 -13.79
CA PHE A 386 4.32 -6.58 -12.70
C PHE A 386 5.04 -7.92 -12.74
N THR A 387 6.34 -7.91 -12.44
CA THR A 387 7.24 -9.09 -12.51
C THR A 387 7.75 -9.53 -11.14
N GLY A 388 7.68 -8.67 -10.15
CA GLY A 388 8.03 -8.97 -8.76
C GLY A 388 6.92 -9.71 -8.01
N GLU A 389 7.24 -10.18 -6.81
CA GLU A 389 6.32 -11.01 -6.02
C GLU A 389 5.12 -10.24 -5.47
N MET A 390 5.28 -8.94 -5.15
CA MET A 390 4.28 -8.18 -4.41
C MET A 390 2.95 -8.04 -5.19
N TYR A 391 3.00 -7.60 -6.45
CA TYR A 391 1.82 -7.43 -7.30
C TYR A 391 1.77 -8.44 -8.44
N ALA A 392 2.31 -9.65 -8.21
CA ALA A 392 2.24 -10.72 -9.19
C ALA A 392 0.79 -10.95 -9.66
N GLY A 393 0.62 -11.07 -10.97
CA GLY A 393 -0.69 -11.25 -11.61
C GLY A 393 -1.47 -9.96 -11.87
N CYS A 394 -1.00 -8.81 -11.39
CA CYS A 394 -1.57 -7.50 -11.72
C CYS A 394 -0.86 -6.88 -12.94
N ILE A 395 -1.58 -5.98 -13.62
CA ILE A 395 -1.08 -5.19 -14.76
C ILE A 395 -1.10 -3.73 -14.36
N ALA A 396 0.05 -3.08 -14.40
CA ALA A 396 0.17 -1.65 -14.19
C ALA A 396 -0.37 -0.88 -15.40
N ASN A 397 -0.96 0.28 -15.13
CA ASN A 397 -1.26 1.29 -16.11
C ASN A 397 -0.77 2.65 -15.59
N THR A 398 0.37 3.08 -16.08
CA THR A 398 1.01 4.37 -15.73
C THR A 398 0.69 5.47 -16.77
N GLY A 399 -0.21 5.17 -17.71
CA GLY A 399 -0.52 6.06 -18.84
C GLY A 399 0.69 6.35 -19.72
N PRO A 400 0.62 7.31 -20.63
CA PRO A 400 1.77 7.75 -21.40
C PRO A 400 3.00 7.96 -20.52
N THR A 401 4.05 7.18 -20.78
CA THR A 401 5.26 7.13 -19.96
C THR A 401 6.49 7.37 -20.83
N ALA A 402 7.47 8.10 -20.31
CA ALA A 402 8.69 8.44 -21.03
C ALA A 402 9.95 8.24 -20.18
N TRP A 403 10.99 7.65 -20.78
CA TRP A 403 12.36 7.69 -20.29
C TRP A 403 13.07 8.89 -20.90
N LEU A 404 13.52 9.80 -20.06
CA LEU A 404 14.16 11.06 -20.43
C LEU A 404 15.59 11.11 -19.89
N ARG A 405 16.51 11.71 -20.67
CA ARG A 405 17.88 12.02 -20.25
C ARG A 405 18.06 13.52 -20.16
N ILE A 406 18.67 14.02 -19.12
CA ILE A 406 19.01 15.44 -18.98
C ILE A 406 20.21 15.75 -19.88
N ASP A 407 20.04 16.69 -20.83
CA ASP A 407 21.08 17.11 -21.76
C ASP A 407 22.31 17.65 -21.02
N GLY A 408 23.50 17.28 -21.51
CA GLY A 408 24.77 17.71 -20.93
C GLY A 408 25.12 17.06 -19.59
N SER A 409 24.25 16.21 -19.04
CA SER A 409 24.55 15.43 -17.84
C SER A 409 25.50 14.26 -18.15
N ARG A 410 26.01 13.64 -17.07
CA ARG A 410 26.81 12.41 -17.15
C ARG A 410 25.94 11.17 -17.02
N GLN A 411 24.86 11.08 -17.83
CA GLN A 411 23.83 10.05 -17.77
C GLN A 411 23.02 10.19 -16.47
N ILE A 412 22.28 11.29 -16.34
CA ILE A 412 21.23 11.45 -15.35
C ILE A 412 19.90 11.31 -16.08
N ASP A 413 19.19 10.28 -15.77
CA ASP A 413 17.96 9.87 -16.43
C ASP A 413 16.78 9.94 -15.45
N VAL A 414 15.58 10.16 -16.01
CA VAL A 414 14.35 10.18 -15.24
C VAL A 414 13.23 9.48 -16.00
N VAL A 415 12.38 8.72 -15.31
CA VAL A 415 11.14 8.18 -15.85
C VAL A 415 9.98 9.02 -15.35
N VAL A 416 9.18 9.51 -16.30
CA VAL A 416 7.96 10.29 -16.04
C VAL A 416 6.73 9.54 -16.54
N SER A 417 5.64 9.61 -15.80
CA SER A 417 4.37 8.95 -16.11
C SER A 417 3.21 9.94 -16.06
N SER A 418 2.09 9.59 -16.67
CA SER A 418 0.86 10.40 -16.65
C SER A 418 -0.16 9.92 -15.61
N ILE A 419 0.02 8.72 -15.08
CA ILE A 419 -0.72 8.16 -13.96
C ILE A 419 0.30 7.77 -12.90
N ARG A 420 0.05 8.17 -11.70
CA ARG A 420 0.91 7.94 -10.54
C ARG A 420 1.03 6.45 -10.23
N CYS A 421 2.25 5.98 -9.99
CA CYS A 421 2.55 4.60 -9.62
C CYS A 421 3.79 4.56 -8.73
N GLN A 422 3.74 3.75 -7.70
CA GLN A 422 4.88 3.52 -6.83
C GLN A 422 5.99 2.74 -7.55
N ALA A 423 7.25 3.11 -7.36
CA ALA A 423 8.39 2.37 -7.85
C ALA A 423 8.70 1.16 -6.94
N LEU A 424 7.84 0.14 -6.96
CA LEU A 424 7.93 -1.07 -6.11
C LEU A 424 8.46 -2.30 -6.86
N ASP A 425 8.42 -2.28 -8.19
CA ASP A 425 8.77 -3.39 -9.09
C ASP A 425 9.70 -2.87 -10.19
N GLN A 426 10.70 -3.63 -10.57
CA GLN A 426 11.65 -3.24 -11.62
C GLN A 426 10.98 -3.07 -13.00
N ALA A 427 9.81 -3.68 -13.22
CA ALA A 427 9.06 -3.53 -14.46
C ALA A 427 8.70 -2.07 -14.76
N VAL A 428 8.53 -1.21 -13.73
CA VAL A 428 8.28 0.24 -13.90
C VAL A 428 9.38 0.96 -14.70
N PHE A 429 10.57 0.38 -14.76
CA PHE A 429 11.69 0.85 -15.57
C PHE A 429 11.96 -0.05 -16.78
N ARG A 430 11.91 -1.38 -16.57
CA ARG A 430 12.32 -2.36 -17.57
C ARG A 430 11.39 -2.41 -18.78
N HIS A 431 10.09 -2.05 -18.64
CA HIS A 431 9.17 -1.98 -19.78
C HIS A 431 9.56 -0.94 -20.83
N LEU A 432 10.34 0.08 -20.43
CA LEU A 432 10.95 1.08 -21.32
C LEU A 432 12.29 0.61 -21.94
N GLY A 433 12.75 -0.61 -21.64
CA GLY A 433 14.04 -1.13 -22.07
C GLY A 433 15.23 -0.66 -21.23
N ILE A 434 14.99 -0.05 -20.08
CA ILE A 434 16.03 0.42 -19.17
C ILE A 434 16.72 -0.79 -18.53
N ARG A 435 18.05 -0.79 -18.56
CA ARG A 435 18.90 -1.75 -17.86
C ARG A 435 19.36 -1.13 -16.55
N LEU A 436 18.77 -1.55 -15.44
CA LEU A 436 19.04 -0.98 -14.12
C LEU A 436 20.50 -1.17 -13.68
N GLU A 437 21.13 -2.23 -14.16
CA GLU A 437 22.53 -2.57 -13.89
C GLU A 437 23.54 -1.55 -14.49
N ASP A 438 23.09 -0.73 -15.42
CA ASP A 438 23.94 0.32 -16.04
C ASP A 438 24.05 1.57 -15.16
N TYR A 439 23.28 1.65 -14.06
CA TYR A 439 23.24 2.80 -13.16
C TYR A 439 24.03 2.53 -11.87
N ALA A 440 24.68 3.59 -11.38
CA ALA A 440 25.38 3.58 -10.09
C ALA A 440 24.45 4.07 -8.95
N ILE A 441 23.47 4.90 -9.28
CA ILE A 441 22.51 5.45 -8.33
C ILE A 441 21.12 5.26 -8.91
N LEU A 442 20.25 4.58 -8.15
CA LEU A 442 18.83 4.44 -8.44
C LEU A 442 18.05 5.20 -7.39
N SER A 443 17.26 6.19 -7.76
CA SER A 443 16.33 6.84 -6.82
C SER A 443 14.91 6.40 -7.13
N VAL A 444 14.27 5.79 -6.14
CA VAL A 444 12.92 5.24 -6.26
C VAL A 444 11.96 5.97 -5.33
N LYS A 445 10.80 6.37 -5.85
CA LYS A 445 9.72 6.95 -5.04
C LYS A 445 8.94 5.83 -4.38
N SER A 446 9.48 5.37 -3.25
CA SER A 446 8.98 4.25 -2.47
C SER A 446 9.62 4.25 -1.08
N THR A 447 8.88 3.87 -0.05
CA THR A 447 9.39 3.84 1.34
C THR A 447 10.12 2.53 1.64
N VAL A 448 9.44 1.39 1.50
CA VAL A 448 9.95 0.04 1.83
C VAL A 448 9.64 -0.97 0.72
N HIS A 449 8.53 -0.82 0.01
CA HIS A 449 8.06 -1.81 -0.98
C HIS A 449 9.10 -2.17 -2.03
N TYR A 450 9.93 -1.20 -2.47
CA TYR A 450 11.01 -1.45 -3.44
C TYR A 450 11.98 -2.55 -3.00
N ILE A 451 12.11 -2.81 -1.68
CA ILE A 451 13.04 -3.82 -1.16
C ILE A 451 12.72 -5.20 -1.72
N ALA A 452 11.42 -5.53 -1.94
CA ALA A 452 10.99 -6.82 -2.47
C ALA A 452 11.66 -7.19 -3.79
N ASP A 453 11.86 -6.23 -4.68
CA ASP A 453 12.36 -6.51 -6.04
C ASP A 453 13.73 -5.86 -6.34
N PHE A 454 14.05 -4.73 -5.70
CA PHE A 454 15.28 -3.98 -5.99
C PHE A 454 16.47 -4.34 -5.08
N ALA A 455 16.27 -5.03 -3.94
CA ALA A 455 17.34 -5.27 -2.97
C ALA A 455 18.57 -5.97 -3.57
N ALA A 456 18.38 -6.83 -4.56
CA ALA A 456 19.48 -7.55 -5.23
C ALA A 456 20.35 -6.65 -6.13
N LEU A 457 19.88 -5.44 -6.49
CA LEU A 457 20.58 -4.52 -7.39
C LEU A 457 21.59 -3.62 -6.69
N ALA A 458 21.50 -3.47 -5.36
CA ALA A 458 22.30 -2.51 -4.62
C ALA A 458 22.84 -3.09 -3.32
N SER A 459 24.02 -2.63 -2.93
CA SER A 459 24.66 -3.02 -1.66
C SER A 459 24.22 -2.19 -0.46
N LEU A 460 23.62 -1.01 -0.69
CA LEU A 460 23.23 -0.06 0.35
C LEU A 460 21.94 0.67 0.00
N PRO A 461 20.85 0.45 0.74
CA PRO A 461 19.67 1.33 0.70
C PRO A 461 19.88 2.57 1.57
N VAL A 462 19.52 3.75 1.06
CA VAL A 462 19.56 5.03 1.78
C VAL A 462 18.20 5.69 1.70
N SER A 463 17.52 5.84 2.82
CA SER A 463 16.23 6.55 2.88
C SER A 463 16.46 8.06 3.10
N TYR A 464 15.76 8.89 2.34
CA TYR A 464 15.85 10.35 2.43
C TYR A 464 14.46 11.02 2.47
N THR A 465 14.43 12.27 2.92
CA THR A 465 13.24 13.12 3.00
C THR A 465 13.55 14.53 2.51
N HIS A 466 12.56 15.21 1.96
CA HIS A 466 12.66 16.60 1.48
C HIS A 466 12.38 17.63 2.59
N LEU A 467 11.72 17.21 3.68
CA LEU A 467 11.42 18.10 4.79
C LEU A 467 12.61 18.22 5.73
N THR A 468 13.06 19.44 5.95
CA THR A 468 13.75 19.81 7.18
C THR A 468 12.69 19.91 8.29
N LEU A 469 12.30 18.79 8.87
CA LEU A 469 11.49 18.83 10.08
C LEU A 469 12.25 19.58 11.15
N PRO A 470 11.62 20.55 11.87
CA PRO A 470 12.22 21.06 13.09
C PRO A 470 12.50 19.87 14.01
N THR A 471 13.74 19.74 14.47
CA THR A 471 14.27 18.61 15.24
C THR A 471 13.65 18.43 16.63
N LYS A 472 12.52 19.10 16.91
CA LYS A 472 11.69 18.94 18.10
C LYS A 472 10.23 19.22 17.73
N LEU A 473 9.43 18.20 17.61
CA LEU A 473 8.03 18.27 18.00
C LEU A 473 8.06 18.29 19.55
N GLU A 474 7.99 19.48 20.13
CA GLU A 474 7.60 19.60 21.54
C GLU A 474 6.07 19.39 21.56
N VAL A 475 5.64 18.21 22.02
CA VAL A 475 4.27 17.90 22.39
C VAL A 475 3.97 18.54 23.73
#